data_f4ed3b3c0f015cd38f696da7c6b479bb
#
_entry.id   f4ed3b3c0f015cd38f696da7c6b479bb
#
_cell.length_a   1.000
_cell.length_b   1.000
_cell.length_c   1.000
_cell.angle_alpha   90.00
_cell.angle_beta   90.00
_cell.angle_gamma   90.00
#
_symmetry.space_group_name_H-M   'P 1'
#
loop_
_entity.id
_entity.type
_entity.pdbx_description
1 polymer ?
#
loop_
_entity_poly.entity_id
_entity_poly.type
_entity_poly.pdbx_seq_one_letter_code
_entity_poly.pdbx_strand_id
1 'polypeptide(L)'
;MGYEYDHDCPFEAYITNLGKYNEGELVGEWVKFPTTSDELQEVFERIGIGSKDEFGNTYEEWFITDYDCYVTELKEGFHFGEYESLDELNYLASKIEELEPHEYEQFQAAMQASDYTSSIKDVINLIDNLDKYDVYPGVDDEADLGRYYIEELGAMEVPEHLADYIDYEAYGRDMAINDSGQFTAYGYVRDTQDPFIENYDGNRENIPEEYRVMDFKIAGEKERTAMDYETFKQEFAEDIKEKLSQRGYGEVMTSFHDIEKTNQNYEAISVVQAGSNIGVNFNIENAFGSYEHTGDYEGVLASATGVIAGGLDQIPAVDVNALMNYEVMKEKLSVEVISADANEELLAKVPHDRIEDLAVVYRFIMESNEDGRASILVNNDLIERMGVTHEQLRADALENSPEIRPVVIQGMNEVMKEMMGPEAYEMFGIPDDTEEMMFIATVPDKNSGAGVLAYQDFMDQAAEKIGGDFYVIPSSIHEILLVPDNGEVQAEGLKEMVQEVNATEVSPEEKLSDNVYHYDSKEHIFELAEKFEARQQEKEAAIDEKAEDRGSVLKDLKDKQKETAAKALAKDAVEKAAKSKGGEAL
;
A
#
# COMPACT_ATOMS: atom_id res chain seq x y z
N MET A 1 -18.22 -31.22 -27.24
CA MET A 1 -19.39 -30.33 -27.32
C MET A 1 -18.91 -29.11 -26.60
N GLY A 2 -18.60 -28.06 -27.38
CA GLY A 2 -18.13 -26.81 -26.79
C GLY A 2 -19.22 -26.20 -25.89
N TYR A 3 -18.80 -25.39 -24.94
CA TYR A 3 -19.71 -24.60 -24.15
C TYR A 3 -20.69 -23.87 -25.02
N GLU A 4 -21.97 -23.90 -24.70
CA GLU A 4 -22.93 -22.95 -25.19
C GLU A 4 -22.70 -21.63 -24.41
N TYR A 5 -21.65 -20.87 -24.81
CA TYR A 5 -21.92 -19.43 -24.87
C TYR A 5 -23.07 -19.28 -25.87
N ASP A 6 -24.01 -18.41 -25.65
CA ASP A 6 -24.94 -17.97 -26.68
C ASP A 6 -24.19 -17.35 -27.91
N HIS A 7 -22.84 -17.31 -27.85
CA HIS A 7 -21.90 -16.72 -28.79
C HIS A 7 -20.74 -17.68 -29.10
N ASP A 8 -20.06 -17.45 -30.23
CA ASP A 8 -19.00 -18.30 -30.79
C ASP A 8 -17.59 -17.86 -30.35
N CYS A 9 -17.46 -17.02 -29.28
CA CYS A 9 -16.20 -16.59 -28.71
C CYS A 9 -16.40 -16.14 -27.23
N PRO A 10 -15.37 -16.16 -26.37
CA PRO A 10 -15.45 -15.65 -25.00
C PRO A 10 -15.76 -14.16 -24.90
N PHE A 11 -15.16 -13.35 -25.77
CA PHE A 11 -15.37 -11.90 -25.82
C PHE A 11 -14.95 -11.32 -27.17
N GLU A 12 -15.43 -10.12 -27.47
CA GLU A 12 -15.07 -9.30 -28.63
C GLU A 12 -14.55 -7.95 -28.14
N ALA A 13 -13.61 -7.34 -28.88
CA ALA A 13 -13.13 -5.99 -28.65
C ALA A 13 -13.35 -5.10 -29.88
N TYR A 14 -13.79 -3.86 -29.69
CA TYR A 14 -13.93 -2.89 -30.77
C TYR A 14 -12.64 -2.11 -30.94
N ILE A 15 -11.82 -2.49 -31.92
CA ILE A 15 -10.53 -1.88 -32.20
C ILE A 15 -10.74 -0.66 -33.08
N THR A 16 -10.29 0.51 -32.62
CA THR A 16 -10.51 1.81 -33.27
C THR A 16 -9.19 2.41 -33.72
N ASN A 17 -9.17 3.00 -34.90
CA ASN A 17 -8.04 3.78 -35.41
C ASN A 17 -7.96 5.11 -34.63
N LEU A 18 -6.91 5.29 -33.81
CA LEU A 18 -6.75 6.45 -32.94
C LEU A 18 -6.54 7.76 -33.73
N GLY A 19 -5.79 7.72 -34.83
CA GLY A 19 -5.58 8.89 -35.69
C GLY A 19 -6.88 9.41 -36.28
N LYS A 20 -7.71 8.54 -36.84
CA LYS A 20 -9.04 8.91 -37.36
C LYS A 20 -10.02 9.34 -36.28
N TYR A 21 -9.96 8.71 -35.12
CA TYR A 21 -10.75 9.13 -33.97
C TYR A 21 -10.42 10.57 -33.55
N ASN A 22 -9.14 10.93 -33.52
CA ASN A 22 -8.67 12.30 -33.24
C ASN A 22 -9.11 13.30 -34.32
N GLU A 23 -9.33 12.86 -35.55
CA GLU A 23 -9.90 13.65 -36.65
C GLU A 23 -11.44 13.79 -36.57
N GLY A 24 -12.08 13.12 -35.59
CA GLY A 24 -13.50 13.11 -35.39
C GLY A 24 -14.25 12.03 -36.18
N GLU A 25 -13.53 11.05 -36.72
CA GLU A 25 -14.09 9.90 -37.43
C GLU A 25 -13.98 8.65 -36.57
N LEU A 26 -15.10 8.07 -36.18
CA LEU A 26 -15.11 6.77 -35.47
C LEU A 26 -14.95 5.64 -36.51
N VAL A 27 -13.71 5.21 -36.74
CA VAL A 27 -13.37 4.11 -37.64
C VAL A 27 -12.77 2.98 -36.83
N GLY A 28 -13.52 1.89 -36.70
CA GLY A 28 -13.12 0.71 -35.95
C GLY A 28 -13.94 -0.51 -36.37
N GLU A 29 -13.57 -1.67 -35.85
CA GLU A 29 -14.24 -2.95 -36.16
C GLU A 29 -14.20 -3.87 -34.93
N TRP A 30 -15.26 -4.66 -34.74
CA TRP A 30 -15.30 -5.72 -33.74
C TRP A 30 -14.41 -6.88 -34.12
N VAL A 31 -13.56 -7.30 -33.22
CA VAL A 31 -12.67 -8.45 -33.33
C VAL A 31 -13.04 -9.47 -32.27
N LYS A 32 -13.34 -10.70 -32.71
CA LYS A 32 -13.59 -11.83 -31.83
C LYS A 32 -12.27 -12.42 -31.33
N PHE A 33 -12.19 -12.74 -30.07
CA PHE A 33 -11.06 -13.44 -29.50
C PHE A 33 -11.49 -14.85 -29.04
N PRO A 34 -10.68 -15.90 -29.30
CA PRO A 34 -9.40 -15.84 -30.03
C PRO A 34 -9.54 -15.55 -31.51
N THR A 35 -8.54 -14.90 -32.10
CA THR A 35 -8.43 -14.57 -33.51
C THR A 35 -7.10 -15.09 -34.06
N THR A 36 -6.86 -14.88 -35.35
CA THR A 36 -5.57 -15.19 -35.98
C THR A 36 -4.85 -13.93 -36.41
N SER A 37 -3.51 -14.01 -36.56
CA SER A 37 -2.69 -12.91 -37.05
C SER A 37 -3.15 -12.39 -38.41
N ASP A 38 -3.55 -13.30 -39.34
CA ASP A 38 -4.05 -12.93 -40.66
C ASP A 38 -5.38 -12.18 -40.60
N GLU A 39 -6.32 -12.63 -39.74
CA GLU A 39 -7.62 -11.96 -39.54
C GLU A 39 -7.45 -10.57 -38.91
N LEU A 40 -6.59 -10.47 -37.90
CA LEU A 40 -6.32 -9.20 -37.25
C LEU A 40 -5.64 -8.21 -38.21
N GLN A 41 -4.69 -8.67 -39.03
CA GLN A 41 -4.06 -7.85 -40.06
C GLN A 41 -5.10 -7.31 -41.05
N GLU A 42 -6.03 -8.16 -41.52
CA GLU A 42 -7.13 -7.74 -42.40
C GLU A 42 -8.03 -6.70 -41.76
N VAL A 43 -8.30 -6.79 -40.43
CA VAL A 43 -9.04 -5.78 -39.70
C VAL A 43 -8.27 -4.46 -39.69
N PHE A 44 -6.98 -4.48 -39.39
CA PHE A 44 -6.13 -3.30 -39.38
C PHE A 44 -6.11 -2.58 -40.72
N GLU A 45 -6.01 -3.34 -41.83
CA GLU A 45 -6.12 -2.80 -43.19
C GLU A 45 -7.49 -2.13 -43.43
N ARG A 46 -8.62 -2.78 -42.98
CA ARG A 46 -9.97 -2.25 -43.17
C ARG A 46 -10.23 -0.97 -42.35
N ILE A 47 -9.72 -0.87 -41.13
CA ILE A 47 -9.85 0.34 -40.30
C ILE A 47 -8.82 1.41 -40.66
N GLY A 48 -7.92 1.11 -41.60
CA GLY A 48 -6.97 2.06 -42.18
C GLY A 48 -5.68 2.22 -41.39
N ILE A 49 -5.35 1.33 -40.44
CA ILE A 49 -4.03 1.27 -39.84
C ILE A 49 -2.97 0.96 -40.91
N GLY A 50 -1.85 1.69 -40.93
CA GLY A 50 -0.82 1.62 -41.97
C GLY A 50 -1.13 2.47 -43.22
N SER A 51 -2.34 3.04 -43.36
CA SER A 51 -2.65 3.99 -44.45
C SER A 51 -2.17 5.40 -44.10
N LYS A 52 -2.19 6.32 -45.08
CA LYS A 52 -1.72 7.70 -44.90
C LYS A 52 -2.88 8.69 -44.91
N ASP A 53 -2.73 9.73 -44.06
CA ASP A 53 -3.60 10.90 -44.03
C ASP A 53 -3.38 11.81 -45.27
N GLU A 54 -4.12 12.92 -45.38
CA GLU A 54 -3.97 13.92 -46.43
C GLU A 54 -2.61 14.63 -46.46
N PHE A 55 -1.87 14.58 -45.33
CA PHE A 55 -0.58 15.20 -45.13
C PHE A 55 0.59 14.24 -45.35
N GLY A 56 0.31 12.94 -45.51
CA GLY A 56 1.29 11.88 -45.75
C GLY A 56 1.78 11.18 -44.47
N ASN A 57 1.21 11.49 -43.29
CA ASN A 57 1.47 10.77 -42.04
C ASN A 57 0.75 9.42 -42.04
N THR A 58 1.38 8.40 -41.49
CA THR A 58 0.81 7.06 -41.43
C THR A 58 -0.06 6.94 -40.17
N TYR A 59 -1.24 6.32 -40.27
CA TYR A 59 -2.05 5.92 -39.11
C TYR A 59 -1.44 4.64 -38.54
N GLU A 60 -0.72 4.75 -37.44
CA GLU A 60 0.00 3.62 -36.81
C GLU A 60 -0.65 3.20 -35.47
N GLU A 61 -1.49 4.05 -34.88
CA GLU A 61 -2.01 3.89 -33.53
C GLU A 61 -3.45 3.41 -33.54
N TRP A 62 -3.74 2.53 -32.61
CA TRP A 62 -5.08 1.99 -32.36
C TRP A 62 -5.31 1.91 -30.83
N PHE A 63 -6.58 1.79 -30.46
CA PHE A 63 -6.98 1.56 -29.08
C PHE A 63 -8.33 0.84 -29.08
N ILE A 64 -8.73 0.30 -27.92
CA ILE A 64 -9.98 -0.44 -27.78
C ILE A 64 -11.00 0.50 -27.13
N THR A 65 -12.10 0.74 -27.85
CA THR A 65 -13.14 1.65 -27.37
C THR A 65 -14.30 0.94 -26.69
N ASP A 66 -14.45 -0.35 -26.89
CA ASP A 66 -15.54 -1.13 -26.30
C ASP A 66 -15.23 -2.62 -26.26
N TYR A 67 -15.84 -3.35 -25.34
CA TYR A 67 -15.77 -4.79 -25.19
C TYR A 67 -17.17 -5.38 -25.06
N ASP A 68 -17.39 -6.53 -25.68
CA ASP A 68 -18.56 -7.37 -25.42
C ASP A 68 -18.09 -8.73 -24.90
N CYS A 69 -18.25 -8.96 -23.60
CA CYS A 69 -17.79 -10.19 -22.92
C CYS A 69 -18.98 -11.10 -22.64
N TYR A 70 -18.83 -12.38 -22.98
CA TYR A 70 -19.85 -13.43 -22.90
C TYR A 70 -19.58 -14.43 -21.76
N VAL A 71 -18.46 -14.29 -21.06
CA VAL A 71 -18.12 -15.01 -19.83
C VAL A 71 -18.63 -14.22 -18.66
N THR A 72 -19.60 -14.74 -17.91
CA THR A 72 -20.36 -13.99 -16.90
C THR A 72 -19.44 -13.37 -15.84
N GLU A 73 -18.62 -14.15 -15.18
CA GLU A 73 -17.79 -13.68 -14.09
C GLU A 73 -16.61 -12.80 -14.56
N LEU A 74 -16.12 -13.04 -15.76
CA LEU A 74 -15.13 -12.17 -16.37
C LEU A 74 -15.72 -10.80 -16.72
N LYS A 75 -16.98 -10.75 -17.15
CA LYS A 75 -17.71 -9.52 -17.44
C LYS A 75 -18.02 -8.70 -16.18
N GLU A 76 -18.37 -9.37 -15.07
CA GLU A 76 -18.81 -8.72 -13.83
C GLU A 76 -17.63 -8.40 -12.90
N GLY A 77 -16.58 -9.25 -12.90
CA GLY A 77 -15.46 -9.18 -11.98
C GLY A 77 -14.17 -8.58 -12.55
N PHE A 78 -14.08 -8.36 -13.88
CA PHE A 78 -12.87 -7.85 -14.50
C PHE A 78 -13.14 -6.60 -15.36
N HIS A 79 -12.21 -5.66 -15.35
CA HIS A 79 -12.33 -4.42 -16.11
C HIS A 79 -11.24 -4.38 -17.21
N PHE A 80 -11.65 -4.58 -18.45
CA PHE A 80 -10.75 -4.46 -19.59
C PHE A 80 -10.35 -3.00 -19.86
N GLY A 81 -9.06 -2.75 -20.05
CA GLY A 81 -8.53 -1.42 -20.35
C GLY A 81 -8.60 -1.07 -21.84
N GLU A 82 -8.47 0.22 -22.16
CA GLU A 82 -8.48 0.72 -23.56
C GLU A 82 -7.21 0.35 -24.34
N TYR A 83 -6.13 -0.02 -23.66
CA TYR A 83 -4.80 -0.29 -24.25
C TYR A 83 -4.28 -1.68 -23.90
N GLU A 84 -5.18 -2.65 -23.73
CA GLU A 84 -4.77 -4.03 -23.46
C GLU A 84 -4.02 -4.65 -24.64
N SER A 85 -3.07 -5.53 -24.34
CA SER A 85 -2.31 -6.26 -25.35
C SER A 85 -3.21 -7.23 -26.10
N LEU A 86 -3.30 -7.11 -27.44
CA LEU A 86 -4.08 -8.02 -28.27
C LEU A 86 -3.55 -9.46 -28.23
N ASP A 87 -2.24 -9.64 -27.99
CA ASP A 87 -1.65 -10.96 -27.80
C ASP A 87 -2.08 -11.58 -26.46
N GLU A 88 -2.15 -10.79 -25.38
CA GLU A 88 -2.65 -11.26 -24.07
C GLU A 88 -4.15 -11.55 -24.11
N LEU A 89 -4.94 -10.67 -24.76
CA LEU A 89 -6.37 -10.93 -24.98
C LEU A 89 -6.59 -12.23 -25.76
N ASN A 90 -5.79 -12.46 -26.79
CA ASN A 90 -5.87 -13.68 -27.59
C ASN A 90 -5.47 -14.92 -26.79
N TYR A 91 -4.44 -14.80 -25.98
CA TYR A 91 -3.97 -15.90 -25.12
C TYR A 91 -5.00 -16.23 -24.03
N LEU A 92 -5.56 -15.21 -23.37
CA LEU A 92 -6.65 -15.41 -22.40
C LEU A 92 -7.86 -16.09 -23.02
N ALA A 93 -8.32 -15.58 -24.17
CA ALA A 93 -9.48 -16.16 -24.86
C ALA A 93 -9.24 -17.61 -25.27
N SER A 94 -8.04 -17.92 -25.78
CA SER A 94 -7.66 -19.29 -26.15
C SER A 94 -7.66 -20.24 -24.95
N LYS A 95 -7.11 -19.81 -23.82
CA LYS A 95 -7.15 -20.59 -22.57
C LYS A 95 -8.57 -20.85 -22.08
N ILE A 96 -9.46 -19.86 -22.18
CA ILE A 96 -10.87 -20.04 -21.81
C ILE A 96 -11.56 -21.05 -22.72
N GLU A 97 -11.29 -21.02 -24.04
CA GLU A 97 -11.86 -21.99 -24.99
C GLU A 97 -11.34 -23.42 -24.82
N GLU A 98 -10.12 -23.57 -24.28
CA GLU A 98 -9.51 -24.88 -24.03
C GLU A 98 -10.03 -25.57 -22.77
N LEU A 99 -10.73 -24.84 -21.88
CA LEU A 99 -11.27 -25.42 -20.65
C LEU A 99 -12.31 -26.50 -20.96
N GLU A 100 -12.23 -27.62 -20.25
CA GLU A 100 -13.30 -28.62 -20.22
C GLU A 100 -14.52 -28.08 -19.44
N PRO A 101 -15.75 -28.63 -19.65
CA PRO A 101 -16.98 -28.14 -19.00
C PRO A 101 -16.87 -27.90 -17.49
N HIS A 102 -16.23 -28.81 -16.77
CA HIS A 102 -16.10 -28.72 -15.34
C HIS A 102 -15.03 -27.69 -14.91
N GLU A 103 -13.97 -27.53 -15.72
CA GLU A 103 -12.94 -26.50 -15.49
C GLU A 103 -13.49 -25.10 -15.73
N TYR A 104 -14.39 -24.95 -16.69
CA TYR A 104 -15.04 -23.67 -16.94
C TYR A 104 -15.95 -23.23 -15.79
N GLU A 105 -16.75 -24.16 -15.22
CA GLU A 105 -17.55 -23.87 -14.03
C GLU A 105 -16.62 -23.53 -12.84
N GLN A 106 -15.53 -24.27 -12.70
CA GLN A 106 -14.52 -24.01 -11.66
C GLN A 106 -13.83 -22.67 -11.87
N PHE A 107 -13.51 -22.29 -13.11
CA PHE A 107 -12.96 -20.99 -13.45
C PHE A 107 -13.91 -19.85 -13.05
N GLN A 108 -15.19 -19.93 -13.40
CA GLN A 108 -16.15 -18.93 -12.99
C GLN A 108 -16.30 -18.83 -11.46
N ALA A 109 -16.31 -19.95 -10.78
CA ALA A 109 -16.34 -19.98 -9.33
C ALA A 109 -15.07 -19.37 -8.71
N ALA A 110 -13.89 -19.67 -9.27
CA ALA A 110 -12.62 -19.10 -8.83
C ALA A 110 -12.53 -17.59 -9.09
N MET A 111 -13.10 -17.08 -10.19
CA MET A 111 -13.19 -15.64 -10.48
C MET A 111 -13.95 -14.87 -9.39
N GLN A 112 -14.98 -15.47 -8.76
CA GLN A 112 -15.70 -14.84 -7.64
C GLN A 112 -14.96 -14.92 -6.31
N ALA A 113 -14.11 -15.93 -6.12
CA ALA A 113 -13.51 -16.25 -4.81
C ALA A 113 -12.03 -15.89 -4.70
N SER A 114 -11.36 -15.56 -5.81
CA SER A 114 -9.92 -15.31 -5.88
C SER A 114 -9.57 -13.83 -5.88
N ASP A 115 -8.43 -13.49 -5.28
CA ASP A 115 -7.82 -12.16 -5.36
C ASP A 115 -7.01 -11.98 -6.67
N TYR A 116 -6.80 -13.05 -7.46
CA TYR A 116 -6.03 -13.01 -8.71
C TYR A 116 -6.90 -12.66 -9.92
N THR A 117 -7.54 -11.49 -9.89
CA THR A 117 -8.46 -11.00 -10.94
C THR A 117 -8.18 -9.55 -11.35
N SER A 118 -7.04 -8.97 -10.92
CA SER A 118 -6.74 -7.55 -11.10
C SER A 118 -6.18 -7.20 -12.49
N SER A 119 -5.62 -8.16 -13.22
CA SER A 119 -5.02 -7.98 -14.54
C SER A 119 -5.30 -9.18 -15.45
N ILE A 120 -5.12 -9.01 -16.78
CA ILE A 120 -5.21 -10.13 -17.74
C ILE A 120 -4.21 -11.23 -17.37
N LYS A 121 -3.00 -10.86 -16.97
CA LYS A 121 -1.97 -11.75 -16.45
C LYS A 121 -2.49 -12.59 -15.28
N ASP A 122 -3.17 -11.97 -14.31
CA ASP A 122 -3.70 -12.68 -13.15
C ASP A 122 -4.76 -13.71 -13.55
N VAL A 123 -5.68 -13.32 -14.44
CA VAL A 123 -6.73 -14.22 -14.93
C VAL A 123 -6.13 -15.39 -15.76
N ILE A 124 -5.10 -15.14 -16.56
CA ILE A 124 -4.35 -16.20 -17.26
C ILE A 124 -3.75 -17.19 -16.26
N ASN A 125 -3.10 -16.68 -15.22
CA ASN A 125 -2.52 -17.52 -14.17
C ASN A 125 -3.59 -18.21 -13.32
N LEU A 126 -4.75 -17.60 -13.08
CA LEU A 126 -5.86 -18.21 -12.38
C LEU A 126 -6.34 -19.47 -13.11
N ILE A 127 -6.46 -19.41 -14.45
CA ILE A 127 -6.81 -20.58 -15.27
C ILE A 127 -5.79 -21.72 -15.10
N ASP A 128 -4.51 -21.40 -14.97
CA ASP A 128 -3.45 -22.38 -14.73
C ASP A 128 -3.42 -22.96 -13.30
N ASN A 129 -4.15 -22.35 -12.37
CA ASN A 129 -4.20 -22.70 -10.95
C ASN A 129 -5.62 -23.13 -10.50
N LEU A 130 -6.49 -23.55 -11.40
CA LEU A 130 -7.85 -23.99 -11.01
C LEU A 130 -7.83 -25.17 -10.04
N ASP A 131 -6.79 -26.00 -10.06
CA ASP A 131 -6.57 -27.09 -9.10
C ASP A 131 -6.37 -26.62 -7.64
N LYS A 132 -6.18 -25.31 -7.43
CA LYS A 132 -6.09 -24.69 -6.08
C LYS A 132 -7.44 -24.33 -5.49
N TYR A 133 -8.52 -24.47 -6.24
CA TYR A 133 -9.88 -24.11 -5.82
C TYR A 133 -10.76 -25.34 -5.83
N ASP A 134 -11.15 -25.81 -4.64
CA ASP A 134 -12.19 -26.84 -4.51
C ASP A 134 -13.57 -26.20 -4.63
N VAL A 135 -14.38 -26.64 -5.59
CA VAL A 135 -15.75 -26.16 -5.77
C VAL A 135 -16.72 -27.27 -5.38
N TYR A 136 -17.71 -26.93 -4.55
CA TYR A 136 -18.76 -27.83 -4.04
C TYR A 136 -20.12 -27.41 -4.60
N PRO A 137 -20.50 -27.87 -5.81
CA PRO A 137 -21.74 -27.47 -6.46
C PRO A 137 -22.97 -27.91 -5.66
N GLY A 138 -23.94 -27.00 -5.50
CA GLY A 138 -25.17 -27.27 -4.75
C GLY A 138 -25.00 -27.16 -3.23
N VAL A 139 -23.88 -26.60 -2.78
CA VAL A 139 -23.67 -26.12 -1.40
C VAL A 139 -23.80 -24.60 -1.43
N ASP A 140 -25.02 -24.11 -1.23
CA ASP A 140 -25.37 -22.72 -1.52
C ASP A 140 -25.44 -21.86 -0.24
N ASP A 141 -25.47 -22.49 0.95
CA ASP A 141 -25.50 -21.81 2.24
C ASP A 141 -24.79 -22.62 3.33
N GLU A 142 -24.70 -22.06 4.54
CA GLU A 142 -24.06 -22.69 5.70
C GLU A 142 -24.73 -23.99 6.09
N ALA A 143 -26.05 -24.12 5.94
CA ALA A 143 -26.76 -25.32 6.29
C ALA A 143 -26.44 -26.49 5.34
N ASP A 144 -26.29 -26.16 4.05
CA ASP A 144 -25.87 -27.14 3.03
C ASP A 144 -24.40 -27.53 3.24
N LEU A 145 -23.53 -26.58 3.57
CA LEU A 145 -22.14 -26.85 3.90
C LEU A 145 -22.02 -27.77 5.13
N GLY A 146 -22.79 -27.48 6.17
CA GLY A 146 -22.83 -28.31 7.36
C GLY A 146 -23.31 -29.73 7.09
N ARG A 147 -24.34 -29.91 6.24
CA ARG A 147 -24.79 -31.24 5.78
C ARG A 147 -23.72 -31.96 5.00
N TYR A 148 -23.07 -31.26 4.04
CA TYR A 148 -22.02 -31.84 3.24
C TYR A 148 -20.87 -32.39 4.09
N TYR A 149 -20.38 -31.61 5.06
CA TYR A 149 -19.31 -32.03 5.97
C TYR A 149 -19.73 -33.25 6.84
N ILE A 150 -20.94 -33.24 7.38
CA ILE A 150 -21.41 -34.29 8.30
C ILE A 150 -21.84 -35.53 7.53
N GLU A 151 -22.67 -35.41 6.50
CA GLU A 151 -23.33 -36.53 5.82
C GLU A 151 -22.47 -37.12 4.70
N GLU A 152 -21.79 -36.28 3.89
CA GLU A 152 -21.01 -36.75 2.73
C GLU A 152 -19.54 -37.02 3.12
N LEU A 153 -18.89 -36.11 3.87
CA LEU A 153 -17.50 -36.29 4.29
C LEU A 153 -17.37 -37.11 5.62
N GLY A 154 -18.47 -37.31 6.32
CA GLY A 154 -18.46 -38.11 7.55
C GLY A 154 -17.68 -37.46 8.70
N ALA A 155 -17.63 -36.14 8.76
CA ALA A 155 -16.90 -35.40 9.78
C ALA A 155 -17.43 -35.70 11.22
N MET A 156 -18.69 -36.18 11.31
CA MET A 156 -19.32 -36.59 12.57
C MET A 156 -20.22 -37.79 12.32
N GLU A 157 -20.09 -38.83 13.16
CA GLU A 157 -21.05 -39.94 13.16
C GLU A 157 -22.33 -39.52 13.89
N VAL A 158 -23.39 -39.22 13.15
CA VAL A 158 -24.70 -38.86 13.71
C VAL A 158 -25.64 -40.05 13.62
N PRO A 159 -26.15 -40.59 14.76
CA PRO A 159 -27.19 -41.62 14.73
C PRO A 159 -28.46 -41.09 14.06
N GLU A 160 -29.11 -41.89 13.20
CA GLU A 160 -30.27 -41.50 12.37
C GLU A 160 -31.40 -40.81 13.18
N HIS A 161 -31.61 -41.21 14.42
CA HIS A 161 -32.65 -40.63 15.29
C HIS A 161 -32.25 -39.26 15.89
N LEU A 162 -31.03 -38.79 15.70
CA LEU A 162 -30.52 -37.47 16.14
C LEU A 162 -30.29 -36.51 15.01
N ALA A 163 -30.39 -36.92 13.75
CA ALA A 163 -30.13 -36.06 12.57
C ALA A 163 -31.01 -34.81 12.55
N ASP A 164 -32.29 -34.94 12.92
CA ASP A 164 -33.24 -33.81 12.98
C ASP A 164 -32.94 -32.77 14.10
N TYR A 165 -31.98 -33.07 14.98
CA TYR A 165 -31.57 -32.18 16.08
C TYR A 165 -30.21 -31.54 15.88
N ILE A 166 -29.57 -31.78 14.73
CA ILE A 166 -28.30 -31.16 14.38
C ILE A 166 -28.53 -29.76 13.82
N ASP A 167 -27.82 -28.79 14.35
CA ASP A 167 -27.75 -27.44 13.81
C ASP A 167 -26.69 -27.40 12.71
N TYR A 168 -27.12 -27.78 11.50
CA TYR A 168 -26.23 -27.82 10.32
C TYR A 168 -25.73 -26.43 9.93
N GLU A 169 -26.55 -25.39 10.13
CA GLU A 169 -26.19 -24.01 9.80
C GLU A 169 -25.04 -23.52 10.70
N ALA A 170 -25.14 -23.73 12.02
CA ALA A 170 -24.06 -23.36 12.93
C ALA A 170 -22.75 -24.11 12.64
N TYR A 171 -22.86 -25.42 12.34
CA TYR A 171 -21.69 -26.24 12.01
C TYR A 171 -21.05 -25.79 10.67
N GLY A 172 -21.86 -25.54 9.65
CA GLY A 172 -21.36 -25.08 8.34
C GLY A 172 -20.70 -23.72 8.38
N ARG A 173 -21.26 -22.78 9.16
CA ARG A 173 -20.64 -21.48 9.40
C ARG A 173 -19.25 -21.60 10.04
N ASP A 174 -19.12 -22.46 11.07
CA ASP A 174 -17.82 -22.72 11.70
C ASP A 174 -16.82 -23.33 10.68
N MET A 175 -17.30 -24.19 9.76
CA MET A 175 -16.47 -24.76 8.71
C MET A 175 -16.05 -23.72 7.68
N ALA A 176 -16.97 -22.85 7.24
CA ALA A 176 -16.67 -21.80 6.29
C ALA A 176 -15.57 -20.84 6.82
N ILE A 177 -15.66 -20.48 8.11
CA ILE A 177 -14.65 -19.66 8.78
C ILE A 177 -13.29 -20.38 8.84
N ASN A 178 -13.29 -21.67 9.17
CA ASN A 178 -12.05 -22.45 9.29
C ASN A 178 -11.36 -22.69 7.93
N ASP A 179 -12.15 -22.81 6.87
CA ASP A 179 -11.66 -23.08 5.51
C ASP A 179 -11.31 -21.82 4.74
N SER A 180 -11.70 -20.64 5.25
CA SER A 180 -11.64 -19.35 4.54
C SER A 180 -12.32 -19.41 3.16
N GLY A 181 -13.38 -20.21 3.01
CA GLY A 181 -14.11 -20.38 1.76
C GLY A 181 -15.26 -19.38 1.62
N GLN A 182 -15.78 -19.27 0.39
CA GLN A 182 -16.85 -18.36 0.02
C GLN A 182 -18.03 -19.09 -0.63
N PHE A 183 -19.24 -18.62 -0.39
CA PHE A 183 -20.44 -19.04 -1.14
C PHE A 183 -20.53 -18.18 -2.42
N THR A 184 -20.55 -18.85 -3.56
CA THR A 184 -20.62 -18.24 -4.89
C THR A 184 -21.89 -18.66 -5.61
N ALA A 185 -22.16 -18.08 -6.78
CA ALA A 185 -23.25 -18.51 -7.65
C ALA A 185 -23.08 -19.98 -8.18
N TYR A 186 -21.89 -20.55 -8.01
CA TYR A 186 -21.53 -21.91 -8.48
C TYR A 186 -21.43 -22.92 -7.33
N GLY A 187 -21.77 -22.52 -6.11
CA GLY A 187 -21.65 -23.30 -4.89
C GLY A 187 -20.56 -22.76 -3.97
N TYR A 188 -20.21 -23.53 -2.94
CA TYR A 188 -19.15 -23.17 -2.00
C TYR A 188 -17.77 -23.39 -2.62
N VAL A 189 -16.91 -22.40 -2.55
CA VAL A 189 -15.54 -22.42 -3.07
C VAL A 189 -14.55 -22.30 -1.92
N ARG A 190 -13.54 -23.15 -1.92
CA ARG A 190 -12.48 -23.17 -0.92
C ARG A 190 -11.13 -23.15 -1.61
N ASP A 191 -10.24 -22.25 -1.20
CA ASP A 191 -8.82 -22.32 -1.52
C ASP A 191 -8.18 -23.53 -0.81
N THR A 192 -7.44 -24.35 -1.54
CA THR A 192 -6.71 -25.51 -0.98
C THR A 192 -5.51 -25.10 -0.13
N GLN A 193 -5.11 -23.82 -0.18
CA GLN A 193 -3.89 -23.25 0.42
C GLN A 193 -2.59 -23.85 -0.16
N ASP A 194 -2.68 -24.53 -1.28
CA ASP A 194 -1.48 -24.89 -2.05
C ASP A 194 -0.91 -23.63 -2.75
N PRO A 195 0.41 -23.48 -2.84
CA PRO A 195 1.01 -22.28 -3.42
C PRO A 195 0.48 -21.99 -4.83
N PHE A 196 0.01 -20.77 -5.04
CA PHE A 196 -0.33 -20.26 -6.36
C PHE A 196 0.95 -20.14 -7.21
N ILE A 197 0.90 -20.63 -8.46
CA ILE A 197 2.07 -20.66 -9.35
C ILE A 197 1.86 -19.65 -10.46
N GLU A 198 2.68 -18.61 -10.49
CA GLU A 198 2.72 -17.65 -11.58
C GLU A 198 3.47 -18.25 -12.77
N ASN A 199 2.72 -18.83 -13.73
CA ASN A 199 3.27 -19.46 -14.93
C ASN A 199 3.54 -18.44 -16.05
N TYR A 200 2.73 -17.39 -16.11
CA TYR A 200 2.85 -16.29 -17.05
C TYR A 200 3.21 -15.00 -16.30
N ASP A 201 4.34 -14.40 -16.65
CA ASP A 201 4.91 -13.23 -15.98
C ASP A 201 4.47 -11.87 -16.57
N GLY A 202 3.58 -11.89 -17.59
CA GLY A 202 3.15 -10.68 -18.31
C GLY A 202 4.07 -10.34 -19.49
N ASN A 203 5.11 -11.12 -19.75
CA ASN A 203 5.99 -10.85 -20.88
C ASN A 203 5.45 -11.51 -22.16
N ARG A 204 5.24 -10.70 -23.20
CA ARG A 204 4.81 -11.15 -24.53
C ARG A 204 5.63 -12.33 -25.06
N GLU A 205 6.93 -12.33 -24.84
CA GLU A 205 7.84 -13.38 -25.31
C GLU A 205 7.53 -14.76 -24.69
N ASN A 206 6.85 -14.78 -23.54
CA ASN A 206 6.41 -15.99 -22.86
C ASN A 206 5.00 -16.45 -23.28
N ILE A 207 4.30 -15.68 -24.11
CA ILE A 207 3.09 -16.16 -24.80
C ILE A 207 3.53 -17.14 -25.89
N PRO A 208 2.95 -18.36 -25.98
CA PRO A 208 3.27 -19.30 -27.06
C PRO A 208 3.00 -18.68 -28.45
N GLU A 209 3.89 -18.93 -29.42
CA GLU A 209 3.82 -18.31 -30.75
C GLU A 209 2.45 -18.48 -31.45
N GLU A 210 1.76 -19.59 -31.20
CA GLU A 210 0.43 -19.88 -31.74
C GLU A 210 -0.68 -18.95 -31.26
N TYR A 211 -0.49 -18.26 -30.13
CA TYR A 211 -1.45 -17.30 -29.57
C TYR A 211 -1.07 -15.85 -29.84
N ARG A 212 0.13 -15.59 -30.41
CA ARG A 212 0.57 -14.24 -30.76
C ARG A 212 -0.06 -13.82 -32.07
N VAL A 213 -0.87 -12.78 -32.04
CA VAL A 213 -1.62 -12.27 -33.19
C VAL A 213 -1.05 -10.99 -33.78
N MET A 214 -0.12 -10.33 -33.06
CA MET A 214 0.54 -9.09 -33.48
C MET A 214 1.92 -9.34 -34.11
N ASP A 215 2.15 -10.52 -34.69
CA ASP A 215 3.42 -10.87 -35.38
C ASP A 215 3.53 -10.36 -36.82
N PHE A 216 2.57 -9.53 -37.28
CA PHE A 216 2.63 -8.88 -38.58
C PHE A 216 3.14 -7.45 -38.48
N LYS A 217 3.79 -6.95 -39.53
CA LYS A 217 4.27 -5.57 -39.59
C LYS A 217 3.18 -4.61 -40.05
N ILE A 218 2.89 -3.59 -39.26
CA ILE A 218 2.07 -2.46 -39.70
C ILE A 218 2.90 -1.63 -40.69
N ALA A 219 2.31 -1.29 -41.84
CA ALA A 219 3.01 -0.55 -42.88
C ALA A 219 3.34 0.86 -42.40
N GLY A 220 4.61 1.14 -42.17
CA GLY A 220 5.10 2.40 -41.60
C GLY A 220 5.90 2.25 -40.33
N GLU A 221 5.75 1.12 -39.65
CA GLU A 221 6.53 0.80 -38.44
C GLU A 221 8.03 0.82 -38.73
N LYS A 222 8.75 1.65 -38.01
CA LYS A 222 10.22 1.67 -38.03
C LYS A 222 10.73 0.38 -37.38
N GLU A 223 11.60 -0.38 -38.07
CA GLU A 223 12.34 -1.46 -37.39
C GLU A 223 13.17 -0.85 -36.27
N ARG A 224 12.71 -0.98 -35.02
CA ARG A 224 13.48 -0.61 -33.84
C ARG A 224 14.16 -1.87 -33.31
N THR A 225 15.48 -1.93 -33.44
CA THR A 225 16.28 -2.88 -32.66
C THR A 225 16.16 -2.52 -31.18
N ALA A 226 16.18 -3.52 -30.30
CA ALA A 226 16.19 -3.29 -28.85
C ALA A 226 17.13 -2.13 -28.49
N MET A 227 16.60 -1.09 -27.88
CA MET A 227 17.33 0.12 -27.54
C MET A 227 18.00 -0.04 -26.20
N ASP A 228 19.25 0.46 -26.08
CA ASP A 228 19.82 0.69 -24.77
C ASP A 228 19.19 1.96 -24.14
N TYR A 229 19.35 2.12 -22.82
CA TYR A 229 18.73 3.21 -22.06
C TYR A 229 19.01 4.59 -22.64
N GLU A 230 20.25 4.87 -23.04
CA GLU A 230 20.63 6.17 -23.58
C GLU A 230 20.00 6.45 -24.96
N THR A 231 19.88 5.42 -25.80
CA THR A 231 19.17 5.49 -27.09
C THR A 231 17.69 5.71 -26.87
N PHE A 232 17.07 4.94 -25.94
CA PHE A 232 15.68 5.08 -25.56
C PHE A 232 15.36 6.52 -25.11
N LYS A 233 16.13 7.08 -24.19
CA LYS A 233 15.94 8.46 -23.70
C LYS A 233 15.96 9.49 -24.84
N GLN A 234 16.90 9.36 -25.75
CA GLN A 234 17.05 10.32 -26.87
C GLN A 234 15.86 10.25 -27.83
N GLU A 235 15.46 9.04 -28.25
CA GLU A 235 14.31 8.84 -29.12
C GLU A 235 13.03 9.25 -28.43
N PHE A 236 12.83 8.83 -27.19
CA PHE A 236 11.66 9.16 -26.39
C PHE A 236 11.48 10.68 -26.22
N ALA A 237 12.56 11.43 -25.98
CA ALA A 237 12.50 12.88 -25.85
C ALA A 237 12.10 13.61 -27.14
N GLU A 238 12.48 13.07 -28.31
CA GLU A 238 12.06 13.63 -29.60
C GLU A 238 10.62 13.25 -29.93
N ASP A 239 10.26 11.97 -29.74
CA ASP A 239 8.94 11.46 -30.07
C ASP A 239 7.86 12.07 -29.14
N ILE A 240 8.14 12.27 -27.84
CA ILE A 240 7.20 12.95 -26.93
C ILE A 240 6.91 14.40 -27.34
N LYS A 241 7.91 15.12 -27.89
CA LYS A 241 7.69 16.48 -28.42
C LYS A 241 6.75 16.44 -29.61
N GLU A 242 6.95 15.47 -30.51
CA GLU A 242 6.12 15.30 -31.71
C GLU A 242 4.68 14.95 -31.31
N LYS A 243 4.49 13.94 -30.44
CA LYS A 243 3.17 13.51 -29.97
C LYS A 243 2.40 14.63 -29.26
N LEU A 244 3.05 15.39 -28.36
CA LEU A 244 2.42 16.52 -27.68
C LEU A 244 2.10 17.67 -28.63
N SER A 245 2.95 17.94 -29.64
CA SER A 245 2.66 18.94 -30.67
C SER A 245 1.44 18.55 -31.50
N GLN A 246 1.29 17.27 -31.87
CA GLN A 246 0.11 16.73 -32.57
C GLN A 246 -1.16 16.86 -31.75
N ARG A 247 -1.08 16.73 -30.41
CA ARG A 247 -2.21 16.94 -29.49
C ARG A 247 -2.53 18.41 -29.21
N GLY A 248 -1.82 19.35 -29.84
CA GLY A 248 -2.12 20.79 -29.76
C GLY A 248 -1.40 21.55 -28.65
N TYR A 249 -0.45 20.93 -27.93
CA TYR A 249 0.35 21.62 -26.89
C TYR A 249 1.41 22.58 -27.46
N GLY A 250 1.57 22.61 -28.79
CA GLY A 250 2.52 23.49 -29.47
C GLY A 250 3.97 23.03 -29.30
N GLU A 251 4.91 23.98 -29.25
CA GLU A 251 6.31 23.64 -29.03
C GLU A 251 6.59 23.36 -27.56
N VAL A 252 7.14 22.18 -27.24
CA VAL A 252 7.60 21.81 -25.91
C VAL A 252 9.12 21.60 -25.88
N MET A 253 9.71 21.87 -24.72
CA MET A 253 11.14 21.64 -24.44
C MET A 253 11.23 20.44 -23.48
N THR A 254 12.21 19.56 -23.73
CA THR A 254 12.52 18.43 -22.89
C THR A 254 13.92 18.54 -22.29
N SER A 255 14.10 18.08 -21.07
CA SER A 255 15.41 17.96 -20.42
C SER A 255 15.38 16.82 -19.39
N PHE A 256 16.53 16.19 -19.14
CA PHE A 256 16.65 15.12 -18.15
C PHE A 256 17.24 15.66 -16.87
N HIS A 257 16.69 15.21 -15.74
CA HIS A 257 17.12 15.59 -14.40
C HIS A 257 16.94 14.44 -13.44
N ASP A 258 17.89 14.26 -12.52
CA ASP A 258 17.69 13.39 -11.37
C ASP A 258 16.68 14.05 -10.42
N ILE A 259 15.61 13.33 -10.12
CA ILE A 259 14.57 13.75 -9.20
C ILE A 259 14.76 12.99 -7.90
N GLU A 260 14.93 13.75 -6.84
CA GLU A 260 14.94 13.23 -5.48
C GLU A 260 13.58 13.49 -4.83
N LYS A 261 12.82 12.43 -4.63
CA LYS A 261 11.58 12.46 -3.86
C LYS A 261 11.75 11.68 -2.55
N THR A 262 10.81 11.83 -1.66
CA THR A 262 10.73 11.02 -0.46
C THR A 262 10.79 9.52 -0.82
N ASN A 263 11.74 8.80 -0.24
CA ASN A 263 11.99 7.37 -0.43
C ASN A 263 12.30 6.93 -1.87
N GLN A 264 12.50 7.84 -2.81
CA GLN A 264 12.68 7.49 -4.22
C GLN A 264 13.60 8.47 -4.95
N ASN A 265 14.60 7.94 -5.67
CA ASN A 265 15.43 8.69 -6.61
C ASN A 265 15.24 8.08 -7.99
N TYR A 266 15.01 8.90 -9.01
CA TYR A 266 14.89 8.44 -10.39
C TYR A 266 15.26 9.56 -11.38
N GLU A 267 15.69 9.16 -12.57
CA GLU A 267 15.85 10.11 -13.67
C GLU A 267 14.49 10.43 -14.30
N ALA A 268 14.18 11.71 -14.44
CA ALA A 268 12.96 12.19 -15.08
C ALA A 268 13.25 12.91 -16.39
N ILE A 269 12.33 12.77 -17.36
CA ILE A 269 12.18 13.71 -18.44
C ILE A 269 11.26 14.85 -17.99
N SER A 270 11.78 16.09 -17.98
CA SER A 270 10.99 17.29 -17.75
C SER A 270 10.47 17.81 -19.08
N VAL A 271 9.17 18.02 -19.17
CA VAL A 271 8.50 18.56 -20.36
C VAL A 271 7.90 19.92 -20.02
N VAL A 272 8.34 20.96 -20.69
CA VAL A 272 7.95 22.36 -20.45
C VAL A 272 7.41 22.96 -21.73
N GLN A 273 6.19 23.49 -21.69
CA GLN A 273 5.58 24.18 -22.84
C GLN A 273 6.27 25.51 -23.13
N ALA A 274 6.47 25.86 -24.40
CA ALA A 274 7.11 27.09 -24.78
C ALA A 274 6.42 28.31 -24.17
N GLY A 275 7.21 29.14 -23.46
CA GLY A 275 6.71 30.30 -22.73
C GLY A 275 6.23 30.05 -21.31
N SER A 276 6.22 28.79 -20.84
CA SER A 276 6.00 28.42 -19.44
C SER A 276 7.35 28.32 -18.71
N ASN A 277 7.31 28.53 -17.37
CA ASN A 277 8.43 28.26 -16.48
C ASN A 277 8.14 27.01 -15.61
N ILE A 278 7.01 26.36 -15.82
CA ILE A 278 6.56 25.18 -15.09
C ILE A 278 6.32 24.08 -16.13
N GLY A 279 6.69 22.87 -15.80
CA GLY A 279 6.54 21.68 -16.64
C GLY A 279 6.16 20.46 -15.84
N VAL A 280 6.03 19.35 -16.53
CA VAL A 280 5.73 18.03 -15.96
C VAL A 280 7.00 17.19 -15.95
N ASN A 281 7.28 16.54 -14.84
CA ASN A 281 8.35 15.55 -14.71
C ASN A 281 7.74 14.14 -14.82
N PHE A 282 8.26 13.36 -15.74
CA PHE A 282 7.84 11.98 -15.97
C PHE A 282 9.01 11.03 -15.72
N ASN A 283 8.79 9.93 -15.01
CA ASN A 283 9.85 8.95 -14.69
C ASN A 283 10.23 8.17 -15.95
N ILE A 284 11.41 8.48 -16.51
CA ILE A 284 11.90 7.87 -17.74
C ILE A 284 12.49 6.48 -17.50
N GLU A 285 12.98 6.19 -16.28
CA GLU A 285 13.49 4.88 -15.92
C GLU A 285 12.37 3.85 -15.88
N ASN A 286 11.20 4.20 -15.30
CA ASN A 286 10.02 3.34 -15.29
C ASN A 286 9.50 3.09 -16.72
N ALA A 287 9.51 4.12 -17.58
CA ALA A 287 9.15 3.94 -18.97
C ALA A 287 10.10 2.98 -19.70
N PHE A 288 11.39 3.09 -19.44
CA PHE A 288 12.37 2.17 -20.01
C PHE A 288 12.21 0.76 -19.48
N GLY A 289 11.98 0.59 -18.17
CA GLY A 289 11.68 -0.71 -17.57
C GLY A 289 10.45 -1.37 -18.17
N SER A 290 9.38 -0.60 -18.40
CA SER A 290 8.20 -1.09 -19.11
C SER A 290 8.51 -1.50 -20.54
N TYR A 291 9.32 -0.72 -21.26
CA TYR A 291 9.79 -1.07 -22.60
C TYR A 291 10.69 -2.31 -22.60
N GLU A 292 11.62 -2.45 -21.66
CA GLU A 292 12.44 -3.67 -21.56
C GLU A 292 11.58 -4.91 -21.28
N HIS A 293 10.51 -4.74 -20.51
CA HIS A 293 9.61 -5.84 -20.17
C HIS A 293 8.69 -6.23 -21.32
N THR A 294 8.10 -5.25 -22.03
CA THR A 294 7.07 -5.49 -23.05
C THR A 294 7.59 -5.53 -24.47
N GLY A 295 8.75 -4.92 -24.75
CA GLY A 295 9.23 -4.66 -26.13
C GLY A 295 8.41 -3.60 -26.88
N ASP A 296 7.31 -3.11 -26.29
CA ASP A 296 6.37 -2.17 -26.92
C ASP A 296 6.74 -0.72 -26.61
N TYR A 297 7.57 -0.15 -27.46
CA TYR A 297 7.97 1.27 -27.34
C TYR A 297 6.80 2.23 -27.60
N GLU A 298 5.95 1.97 -28.58
CA GLU A 298 4.85 2.85 -28.95
C GLU A 298 3.76 2.88 -27.86
N GLY A 299 3.41 1.73 -27.28
CA GLY A 299 2.50 1.67 -26.14
C GLY A 299 3.01 2.43 -24.92
N VAL A 300 4.30 2.28 -24.59
CA VAL A 300 4.95 3.04 -23.52
C VAL A 300 4.94 4.55 -23.82
N LEU A 301 5.25 4.95 -25.05
CA LEU A 301 5.23 6.34 -25.48
C LEU A 301 3.82 6.94 -25.46
N ALA A 302 2.81 6.20 -25.92
CA ALA A 302 1.41 6.64 -25.90
C ALA A 302 0.88 6.85 -24.47
N SER A 303 1.15 5.90 -23.57
CA SER A 303 0.83 6.00 -22.15
C SER A 303 1.49 7.22 -21.50
N ALA A 304 2.79 7.36 -21.68
CA ALA A 304 3.56 8.51 -21.17
C ALA A 304 3.04 9.83 -21.72
N THR A 305 2.69 9.89 -23.02
CA THR A 305 2.10 11.08 -23.65
C THR A 305 0.78 11.46 -22.97
N GLY A 306 -0.06 10.47 -22.63
CA GLY A 306 -1.31 10.70 -21.90
C GLY A 306 -1.09 11.30 -20.53
N VAL A 307 -0.18 10.71 -19.75
CA VAL A 307 0.17 11.19 -18.39
C VAL A 307 0.76 12.60 -18.43
N ILE A 308 1.70 12.86 -19.36
CA ILE A 308 2.33 14.17 -19.48
C ILE A 308 1.33 15.22 -19.93
N ALA A 309 0.47 14.91 -20.90
CA ALA A 309 -0.59 15.81 -21.37
C ALA A 309 -1.56 16.18 -20.23
N GLY A 310 -2.06 15.19 -19.49
CA GLY A 310 -2.90 15.43 -18.32
C GLY A 310 -2.21 16.29 -17.27
N GLY A 311 -0.92 16.07 -17.02
CA GLY A 311 -0.13 16.91 -16.12
C GLY A 311 0.03 18.36 -16.63
N LEU A 312 0.22 18.56 -17.95
CA LEU A 312 0.31 19.89 -18.55
C LEU A 312 -1.02 20.67 -18.45
N ASP A 313 -2.15 19.99 -18.59
CA ASP A 313 -3.49 20.59 -18.45
C ASP A 313 -3.81 20.98 -17.01
N GLN A 314 -3.23 20.29 -16.03
CA GLN A 314 -3.42 20.55 -14.61
C GLN A 314 -2.40 21.56 -14.04
N ILE A 315 -1.47 22.10 -14.82
CA ILE A 315 -0.53 23.11 -14.34
C ILE A 315 -1.32 24.34 -13.84
N PRO A 316 -1.32 24.64 -12.53
CA PRO A 316 -2.00 25.84 -12.04
C PRO A 316 -1.29 27.11 -12.55
N ALA A 317 -2.05 28.18 -12.77
CA ALA A 317 -1.49 29.50 -13.06
C ALA A 317 -0.79 30.04 -11.79
N VAL A 318 0.46 29.67 -11.59
CA VAL A 318 1.22 30.03 -10.38
C VAL A 318 1.94 31.35 -10.60
N ASP A 319 1.72 32.33 -9.72
CA ASP A 319 2.56 33.52 -9.64
C ASP A 319 3.90 33.16 -8.97
N VAL A 320 4.94 32.98 -9.77
CA VAL A 320 6.29 32.64 -9.30
C VAL A 320 6.81 33.68 -8.29
N ASN A 321 6.41 34.95 -8.39
CA ASN A 321 6.81 35.97 -7.41
C ASN A 321 6.12 35.74 -6.05
N ALA A 322 4.88 35.25 -6.05
CA ALA A 322 4.19 34.89 -4.82
C ALA A 322 4.85 33.69 -4.15
N LEU A 323 5.35 32.71 -4.92
CA LEU A 323 6.09 31.55 -4.39
C LEU A 323 7.40 31.93 -3.70
N MET A 324 8.03 33.03 -4.09
CA MET A 324 9.28 33.52 -3.48
C MET A 324 9.03 34.42 -2.27
N ASN A 325 7.78 34.71 -1.93
CA ASN A 325 7.43 35.55 -0.79
C ASN A 325 7.07 34.66 0.42
N TYR A 326 7.98 34.56 1.38
CA TYR A 326 7.77 33.73 2.58
C TYR A 326 6.53 34.12 3.39
N GLU A 327 6.22 35.40 3.55
CA GLU A 327 5.05 35.87 4.29
C GLU A 327 3.72 35.41 3.66
N VAL A 328 3.72 35.13 2.35
CA VAL A 328 2.56 34.55 1.66
C VAL A 328 2.56 33.02 1.75
N MET A 329 3.76 32.42 1.68
CA MET A 329 3.89 30.97 1.65
C MET A 329 3.82 30.32 3.02
N LYS A 330 4.17 31.02 4.09
CA LYS A 330 4.19 30.46 5.44
C LYS A 330 2.83 29.92 5.91
N GLU A 331 1.71 30.55 5.48
CA GLU A 331 0.36 30.10 5.80
C GLU A 331 0.01 28.75 5.15
N LYS A 332 0.82 28.30 4.19
CA LYS A 332 0.70 27.01 3.49
C LYS A 332 1.74 25.98 3.98
N LEU A 333 2.56 26.37 4.94
CA LEU A 333 3.66 25.56 5.43
C LEU A 333 3.16 24.44 6.34
N SER A 334 3.57 23.21 6.05
CA SER A 334 3.23 22.01 6.81
C SER A 334 4.46 21.13 6.97
N VAL A 335 4.43 20.26 7.98
CA VAL A 335 5.44 19.24 8.22
C VAL A 335 5.05 17.93 7.57
N GLU A 336 6.07 17.13 7.24
CA GLU A 336 5.97 15.75 6.78
C GLU A 336 7.01 14.92 7.51
N VAL A 337 6.69 13.67 7.84
CA VAL A 337 7.63 12.74 8.49
C VAL A 337 8.00 11.66 7.49
N ILE A 338 9.29 11.41 7.37
CA ILE A 338 9.86 10.45 6.43
C ILE A 338 10.92 9.59 7.10
N SER A 339 11.27 8.45 6.50
CA SER A 339 12.41 7.63 6.93
C SER A 339 13.71 8.42 6.80
N ALA A 340 14.50 8.47 7.85
CA ALA A 340 15.75 9.19 7.79
C ALA A 340 16.85 8.41 7.05
N ASP A 341 16.84 7.09 7.19
CA ASP A 341 17.85 6.22 6.59
C ASP A 341 17.62 6.07 5.08
N ALA A 342 16.36 5.94 4.65
CA ALA A 342 16.01 5.87 3.23
C ALA A 342 16.23 7.18 2.47
N ASN A 343 16.36 8.32 3.17
CA ASN A 343 16.42 9.66 2.57
C ASN A 343 17.70 10.45 2.93
N GLU A 344 18.82 9.79 3.20
CA GLU A 344 20.06 10.48 3.62
C GLU A 344 20.52 11.55 2.59
N GLU A 345 20.46 11.25 1.29
CA GLU A 345 20.85 12.18 0.23
C GLU A 345 19.90 13.38 0.14
N LEU A 346 18.60 13.14 0.24
CA LEU A 346 17.58 14.19 0.28
C LEU A 346 17.77 15.09 1.51
N LEU A 347 17.97 14.49 2.68
CA LEU A 347 18.14 15.20 3.95
C LEU A 347 19.39 16.10 3.96
N ALA A 348 20.42 15.79 3.18
CA ALA A 348 21.56 16.70 3.01
C ALA A 348 21.20 18.02 2.30
N LYS A 349 20.08 18.06 1.56
CA LYS A 349 19.65 19.19 0.72
C LYS A 349 18.46 19.96 1.25
N VAL A 350 17.78 19.40 2.27
CA VAL A 350 16.57 20.00 2.85
C VAL A 350 16.77 20.32 4.34
N PRO A 351 16.15 21.41 4.84
CA PRO A 351 16.07 21.63 6.28
C PRO A 351 15.23 20.53 6.91
N HIS A 352 15.72 19.92 7.99
CA HIS A 352 15.05 18.82 8.66
C HIS A 352 15.39 18.76 10.15
N ASP A 353 14.49 18.14 10.92
CA ASP A 353 14.73 17.76 12.32
C ASP A 353 14.65 16.24 12.45
N ARG A 354 15.29 15.66 13.48
CA ARG A 354 15.28 14.23 13.74
C ARG A 354 14.33 13.86 14.86
N ILE A 355 13.57 12.79 14.66
CA ILE A 355 12.79 12.10 15.69
C ILE A 355 13.20 10.62 15.60
N GLU A 356 14.13 10.20 16.46
CA GLU A 356 14.72 8.86 16.40
C GLU A 356 15.34 8.56 15.02
N ASP A 357 14.87 7.51 14.33
CA ASP A 357 15.25 7.14 12.97
C ASP A 357 14.37 7.79 11.88
N LEU A 358 13.48 8.71 12.29
CA LEU A 358 12.63 9.48 11.41
C LEU A 358 13.19 10.91 11.22
N ALA A 359 12.76 11.55 10.14
CA ALA A 359 13.08 12.95 9.87
C ALA A 359 11.81 13.75 9.58
N VAL A 360 11.72 14.95 10.17
CA VAL A 360 10.68 15.94 9.88
C VAL A 360 11.21 16.85 8.79
N VAL A 361 10.51 16.92 7.67
CA VAL A 361 10.76 17.81 6.55
C VAL A 361 9.59 18.79 6.36
N TYR A 362 9.78 19.82 5.55
CA TYR A 362 8.85 20.93 5.42
C TYR A 362 8.34 21.07 4.00
N ARG A 363 7.02 21.26 3.84
CA ARG A 363 6.37 21.45 2.55
C ARG A 363 5.41 22.63 2.55
N PHE A 364 5.34 23.34 1.45
CA PHE A 364 4.23 24.24 1.16
C PHE A 364 3.12 23.47 0.46
N ILE A 365 1.95 23.40 1.07
CA ILE A 365 0.75 22.76 0.52
C ILE A 365 0.03 23.77 -0.36
N MET A 366 0.09 23.56 -1.67
CA MET A 366 -0.49 24.48 -2.65
C MET A 366 -1.97 24.21 -2.86
N GLU A 367 -2.32 22.93 -3.01
CA GLU A 367 -3.67 22.42 -3.20
C GLU A 367 -3.72 21.00 -2.66
N SER A 368 -4.85 20.62 -2.04
CA SER A 368 -5.14 19.25 -1.62
C SER A 368 -6.62 18.98 -1.87
N ASN A 369 -6.94 17.89 -2.57
CA ASN A 369 -8.28 17.41 -2.84
C ASN A 369 -8.29 15.87 -2.89
N GLU A 370 -9.44 15.27 -3.20
CA GLU A 370 -9.59 13.81 -3.28
C GLU A 370 -8.75 13.18 -4.41
N ASP A 371 -8.42 13.94 -5.46
CA ASP A 371 -7.61 13.49 -6.61
C ASP A 371 -6.10 13.59 -6.38
N GLY A 372 -5.69 14.27 -5.30
CA GLY A 372 -4.27 14.39 -4.96
C GLY A 372 -3.86 15.69 -4.29
N ARG A 373 -2.56 15.85 -4.09
CA ARG A 373 -1.95 16.98 -3.40
C ARG A 373 -0.84 17.62 -4.23
N ALA A 374 -0.97 18.91 -4.52
CA ALA A 374 0.10 19.73 -5.03
C ALA A 374 0.89 20.35 -3.87
N SER A 375 2.18 20.07 -3.77
CA SER A 375 3.04 20.59 -2.71
C SER A 375 4.47 20.87 -3.19
N ILE A 376 5.19 21.74 -2.49
CA ILE A 376 6.58 22.09 -2.77
C ILE A 376 7.41 21.70 -1.56
N LEU A 377 8.36 20.77 -1.73
CA LEU A 377 9.34 20.44 -0.70
C LEU A 377 10.29 21.61 -0.50
N VAL A 378 10.44 22.05 0.74
CA VAL A 378 11.32 23.16 1.08
C VAL A 378 12.76 22.65 1.12
N ASN A 379 13.63 23.19 0.28
CA ASN A 379 15.05 22.90 0.27
C ASN A 379 15.88 24.06 0.81
N ASN A 380 17.18 23.83 1.04
CA ASN A 380 18.10 24.80 1.60
C ASN A 380 18.25 26.06 0.72
N ASP A 381 18.25 25.90 -0.60
CA ASP A 381 18.34 27.02 -1.55
C ASP A 381 17.08 27.89 -1.48
N LEU A 382 15.91 27.29 -1.31
CA LEU A 382 14.63 28.00 -1.24
C LEU A 382 14.56 28.88 0.01
N ILE A 383 14.92 28.34 1.17
CA ILE A 383 14.93 29.14 2.43
C ILE A 383 15.98 30.25 2.39
N GLU A 384 17.16 30.01 1.78
CA GLU A 384 18.17 31.05 1.59
C GLU A 384 17.64 32.20 0.72
N ARG A 385 16.99 31.89 -0.41
CA ARG A 385 16.38 32.90 -1.32
C ARG A 385 15.23 33.65 -0.66
N MET A 386 14.43 32.98 0.17
CA MET A 386 13.34 33.60 0.96
C MET A 386 13.86 34.40 2.15
N GLY A 387 15.13 34.23 2.53
CA GLY A 387 15.75 34.92 3.66
C GLY A 387 15.24 34.43 5.03
N VAL A 388 14.87 33.16 5.13
CA VAL A 388 14.31 32.54 6.34
C VAL A 388 15.32 31.57 6.96
N THR A 389 15.37 31.53 8.29
CA THR A 389 16.20 30.55 9.01
C THR A 389 15.45 29.23 9.20
N HIS A 390 16.17 28.11 9.38
CA HIS A 390 15.56 26.82 9.72
C HIS A 390 14.71 26.89 11.00
N GLU A 391 15.18 27.63 12.03
CA GLU A 391 14.45 27.81 13.28
C GLU A 391 13.10 28.51 13.08
N GLN A 392 13.07 29.55 12.22
CA GLN A 392 11.82 30.23 11.89
C GLN A 392 10.89 29.34 11.06
N LEU A 393 11.42 28.66 10.03
CA LEU A 393 10.68 27.70 9.22
C LEU A 393 10.02 26.62 10.09
N ARG A 394 10.80 26.05 11.02
CA ARG A 394 10.32 25.02 11.96
C ARG A 394 9.20 25.55 12.85
N ALA A 395 9.39 26.74 13.44
CA ALA A 395 8.39 27.33 14.33
C ALA A 395 7.07 27.58 13.60
N ASP A 396 7.13 28.22 12.42
CA ASP A 396 5.94 28.51 11.60
C ASP A 396 5.25 27.21 11.11
N ALA A 397 6.03 26.19 10.71
CA ALA A 397 5.48 24.91 10.28
C ALA A 397 4.74 24.16 11.40
N LEU A 398 5.31 24.13 12.60
CA LEU A 398 4.69 23.47 13.75
C LEU A 398 3.45 24.20 14.26
N GLU A 399 3.40 25.53 14.10
CA GLU A 399 2.22 26.35 14.42
C GLU A 399 1.09 26.11 13.40
N ASN A 400 1.42 26.11 12.11
CA ASN A 400 0.42 26.05 11.03
C ASN A 400 -0.08 24.63 10.73
N SER A 401 0.77 23.61 10.84
CA SER A 401 0.43 22.25 10.41
C SER A 401 -0.86 21.70 11.03
N PRO A 402 -1.09 21.84 12.36
CA PRO A 402 -2.33 21.37 12.97
C PRO A 402 -3.59 22.12 12.51
N GLU A 403 -3.44 23.36 12.05
CA GLU A 403 -4.56 24.16 11.53
C GLU A 403 -4.89 23.80 10.08
N ILE A 404 -3.87 23.61 9.23
CA ILE A 404 -4.01 23.25 7.81
C ILE A 404 -4.43 21.79 7.67
N ARG A 405 -3.86 20.91 8.49
CA ARG A 405 -4.00 19.46 8.45
C ARG A 405 -4.24 18.93 9.85
N PRO A 406 -5.44 19.11 10.41
CA PRO A 406 -5.76 18.67 11.77
C PRO A 406 -5.59 17.15 11.91
N VAL A 407 -5.17 16.73 13.10
CA VAL A 407 -5.05 15.30 13.40
C VAL A 407 -6.43 14.64 13.45
N VAL A 408 -6.52 13.46 12.87
CA VAL A 408 -7.66 12.55 12.98
C VAL A 408 -7.20 11.29 13.68
N ILE A 409 -7.80 10.95 14.83
CA ILE A 409 -7.53 9.71 15.55
C ILE A 409 -8.85 8.94 15.61
N GLN A 410 -8.91 7.76 14.99
CA GLN A 410 -10.10 6.89 14.97
C GLN A 410 -9.76 5.52 15.54
N GLY A 411 -10.73 4.86 16.19
CA GLY A 411 -10.60 3.45 16.56
C GLY A 411 -10.69 2.54 15.34
N MET A 412 -9.99 1.43 15.35
CA MET A 412 -10.01 0.47 14.23
C MET A 412 -11.42 -0.07 13.99
N ASN A 413 -12.19 -0.36 15.05
CA ASN A 413 -13.57 -0.81 14.92
C ASN A 413 -14.47 0.27 14.26
N GLU A 414 -14.22 1.55 14.56
CA GLU A 414 -14.92 2.67 13.94
C GLU A 414 -14.62 2.75 12.44
N VAL A 415 -13.36 2.62 12.05
CA VAL A 415 -12.91 2.62 10.65
C VAL A 415 -13.50 1.44 9.89
N MET A 416 -13.45 0.21 10.46
CA MET A 416 -14.04 -0.96 9.85
C MET A 416 -15.55 -0.80 9.62
N LYS A 417 -16.26 -0.21 10.62
CA LYS A 417 -17.70 0.07 10.50
C LYS A 417 -18.01 1.08 9.40
N GLU A 418 -17.14 2.08 9.21
CA GLU A 418 -17.27 3.06 8.11
C GLU A 418 -17.01 2.43 6.74
N MET A 419 -16.01 1.57 6.62
CA MET A 419 -15.62 0.94 5.35
C MET A 419 -16.62 -0.12 4.89
N MET A 420 -17.05 -1.00 5.79
CA MET A 420 -17.91 -2.14 5.46
C MET A 420 -19.40 -1.77 5.49
N GLY A 421 -19.76 -0.66 6.13
CA GLY A 421 -21.13 -0.28 6.44
C GLY A 421 -21.68 -0.97 7.69
N PRO A 422 -22.69 -0.37 8.36
CA PRO A 422 -23.19 -0.83 9.64
C PRO A 422 -23.81 -2.24 9.60
N GLU A 423 -24.45 -2.61 8.50
CA GLU A 423 -25.10 -3.91 8.33
C GLU A 423 -24.08 -5.05 8.22
N ALA A 424 -23.01 -4.86 7.42
CA ALA A 424 -21.95 -5.85 7.31
C ALA A 424 -21.15 -5.96 8.61
N TYR A 425 -20.84 -4.84 9.28
CA TYR A 425 -20.13 -4.84 10.56
C TYR A 425 -20.90 -5.60 11.67
N GLU A 426 -22.25 -5.49 11.73
CA GLU A 426 -23.07 -6.24 12.67
C GLU A 426 -22.98 -7.78 12.45
N MET A 427 -22.73 -8.23 11.21
CA MET A 427 -22.56 -9.66 10.90
C MET A 427 -21.29 -10.26 11.51
N PHE A 428 -20.25 -9.48 11.76
CA PHE A 428 -19.05 -9.93 12.47
C PHE A 428 -19.27 -10.15 13.98
N GLY A 429 -20.45 -9.78 14.50
CA GLY A 429 -20.82 -10.02 15.90
C GLY A 429 -19.95 -9.27 16.91
N ILE A 430 -19.24 -8.23 16.50
CA ILE A 430 -18.43 -7.38 17.38
C ILE A 430 -19.39 -6.48 18.16
N PRO A 431 -19.47 -6.59 19.51
CA PRO A 431 -20.34 -5.72 20.30
C PRO A 431 -19.93 -4.24 20.17
N ASP A 432 -20.89 -3.33 20.13
CA ASP A 432 -20.64 -1.87 20.05
C ASP A 432 -19.83 -1.30 21.25
N ASP A 433 -19.75 -2.04 22.36
CA ASP A 433 -18.99 -1.71 23.56
C ASP A 433 -17.62 -2.42 23.65
N THR A 434 -17.18 -3.04 22.57
CA THR A 434 -15.86 -3.67 22.50
C THR A 434 -14.77 -2.58 22.60
N GLU A 435 -13.84 -2.79 23.53
CA GLU A 435 -12.72 -1.89 23.77
C GLU A 435 -11.82 -1.85 22.53
N GLU A 436 -11.48 -0.64 22.07
CA GLU A 436 -10.60 -0.46 20.91
C GLU A 436 -9.19 -0.98 21.21
N MET A 437 -8.76 -1.96 20.44
CA MET A 437 -7.43 -2.57 20.58
C MET A 437 -6.36 -1.80 19.79
N MET A 438 -6.78 -0.99 18.81
CA MET A 438 -5.90 -0.25 17.92
C MET A 438 -6.60 1.03 17.45
N PHE A 439 -5.80 2.07 17.23
CA PHE A 439 -6.27 3.33 16.67
C PHE A 439 -5.41 3.69 15.47
N ILE A 440 -6.02 4.37 14.49
CA ILE A 440 -5.34 4.97 13.34
C ILE A 440 -5.24 6.46 13.59
N ALA A 441 -4.04 7.02 13.41
CA ALA A 441 -3.84 8.46 13.42
C ALA A 441 -3.30 8.93 12.07
N THR A 442 -3.99 9.91 11.49
CA THR A 442 -3.70 10.48 10.17
C THR A 442 -4.24 11.91 10.08
N VAL A 443 -4.40 12.43 8.90
CA VAL A 443 -4.98 13.74 8.56
C VAL A 443 -6.20 13.56 7.63
N PRO A 444 -7.06 14.57 7.43
CA PRO A 444 -8.30 14.41 6.68
C PRO A 444 -8.14 13.93 5.24
N ASP A 445 -7.08 14.36 4.54
CA ASP A 445 -6.77 13.96 3.15
C ASP A 445 -6.05 12.61 3.05
N LYS A 446 -5.76 11.96 4.19
CA LYS A 446 -5.06 10.67 4.31
C LYS A 446 -3.72 10.59 3.56
N ASN A 447 -3.11 11.72 3.23
CA ASN A 447 -1.87 11.79 2.48
C ASN A 447 -0.74 12.32 3.36
N SER A 448 0.37 11.57 3.52
CA SER A 448 1.49 11.89 4.42
C SER A 448 1.03 12.23 5.86
N GLY A 449 0.04 11.48 6.35
CA GLY A 449 -0.59 11.71 7.66
C GLY A 449 0.32 11.38 8.83
N ALA A 450 1.37 10.57 8.63
CA ALA A 450 2.39 10.33 9.66
C ALA A 450 3.08 11.62 10.15
N GLY A 451 2.93 12.73 9.42
CA GLY A 451 3.37 14.07 9.84
C GLY A 451 2.83 14.52 11.19
N VAL A 452 1.70 13.95 11.67
CA VAL A 452 1.14 14.21 13.00
C VAL A 452 2.10 13.87 14.14
N LEU A 453 3.07 12.98 13.92
CA LEU A 453 4.14 12.67 14.90
C LEU A 453 4.97 13.90 15.30
N ALA A 454 5.05 14.89 14.42
CA ALA A 454 5.78 16.14 14.69
C ALA A 454 4.92 17.19 15.40
N TYR A 455 3.61 17.01 15.54
CA TYR A 455 2.74 18.00 16.19
C TYR A 455 2.95 18.02 17.70
N GLN A 456 3.09 19.20 18.27
CA GLN A 456 3.52 19.39 19.64
C GLN A 456 2.62 18.68 20.67
N ASP A 457 1.30 18.71 20.46
CA ASP A 457 0.31 18.19 21.42
C ASP A 457 -0.29 16.84 20.98
N PHE A 458 0.20 16.27 19.88
CA PHE A 458 -0.39 15.03 19.31
C PHE A 458 -0.30 13.86 20.28
N MET A 459 0.87 13.64 20.88
CA MET A 459 1.09 12.49 21.77
C MET A 459 0.19 12.56 23.01
N ASP A 460 -0.01 13.76 23.56
CA ASP A 460 -0.88 13.97 24.73
C ASP A 460 -2.36 13.78 24.35
N GLN A 461 -2.80 14.26 23.18
CA GLN A 461 -4.15 14.03 22.65
C GLN A 461 -4.42 12.54 22.42
N ALA A 462 -3.45 11.82 21.85
CA ALA A 462 -3.53 10.38 21.66
C ALA A 462 -3.62 9.63 22.99
N ALA A 463 -2.76 9.98 23.97
CA ALA A 463 -2.77 9.39 25.30
C ALA A 463 -4.09 9.64 26.04
N GLU A 464 -4.71 10.81 25.89
CA GLU A 464 -6.04 11.11 26.45
C GLU A 464 -7.13 10.24 25.80
N LYS A 465 -7.10 10.07 24.47
CA LYS A 465 -8.07 9.25 23.74
C LYS A 465 -7.92 7.75 24.03
N ILE A 466 -6.68 7.27 24.10
CA ILE A 466 -6.36 5.85 24.34
C ILE A 466 -6.53 5.49 25.83
N GLY A 467 -6.27 6.45 26.73
CA GLY A 467 -6.40 6.27 28.16
C GLY A 467 -5.10 5.93 28.90
N GLY A 468 -3.93 6.12 28.27
CA GLY A 468 -2.63 5.86 28.89
C GLY A 468 -1.47 5.79 27.93
N ASP A 469 -0.46 5.01 28.30
CA ASP A 469 0.74 4.74 27.51
C ASP A 469 0.38 3.91 26.27
N PHE A 470 1.13 4.05 25.17
CA PHE A 470 0.84 3.31 23.93
C PHE A 470 2.10 3.11 23.07
N TYR A 471 2.05 2.07 22.24
CA TYR A 471 3.00 1.85 21.16
C TYR A 471 2.55 2.59 19.90
N VAL A 472 3.53 3.06 19.12
CA VAL A 472 3.32 3.69 17.82
C VAL A 472 3.97 2.81 16.76
N ILE A 473 3.17 2.40 15.78
CA ILE A 473 3.58 1.58 14.66
C ILE A 473 3.51 2.45 13.40
N PRO A 474 4.65 2.72 12.76
CA PRO A 474 4.71 3.48 11.52
C PRO A 474 4.39 2.59 10.33
N SER A 475 3.11 2.36 10.06
CA SER A 475 2.67 1.53 8.94
C SER A 475 3.15 2.10 7.61
N SER A 476 2.89 3.40 7.36
CA SER A 476 3.34 4.08 6.15
C SER A 476 3.56 5.57 6.42
N ILE A 477 4.01 6.32 5.40
CA ILE A 477 4.05 7.79 5.47
C ILE A 477 2.64 8.41 5.58
N HIS A 478 1.58 7.66 5.25
CA HIS A 478 0.21 8.15 5.16
C HIS A 478 -0.53 8.10 6.49
N GLU A 479 -0.19 7.14 7.35
CA GLU A 479 -0.85 6.94 8.64
C GLU A 479 0.06 6.23 9.64
N ILE A 480 -0.30 6.30 10.90
CA ILE A 480 0.35 5.56 11.98
C ILE A 480 -0.69 4.81 12.80
N LEU A 481 -0.33 3.64 13.27
CA LEU A 481 -1.16 2.86 14.17
C LEU A 481 -0.72 3.08 15.62
N LEU A 482 -1.70 3.18 16.52
CA LEU A 482 -1.49 3.36 17.94
C LEU A 482 -2.10 2.17 18.68
N VAL A 483 -1.28 1.45 19.45
CA VAL A 483 -1.70 0.26 20.20
C VAL A 483 -1.58 0.55 21.69
N PRO A 484 -2.68 0.49 22.48
CA PRO A 484 -2.64 0.70 23.92
C PRO A 484 -1.63 -0.21 24.61
N ASP A 485 -0.77 0.35 25.48
CA ASP A 485 0.11 -0.46 26.32
C ASP A 485 -0.63 -0.87 27.60
N ASN A 486 -1.24 -2.04 27.55
CA ASN A 486 -1.92 -2.68 28.69
C ASN A 486 -1.01 -3.68 29.45
N GLY A 487 0.27 -3.78 29.08
CA GLY A 487 1.24 -4.71 29.64
C GLY A 487 1.13 -6.16 29.11
N GLU A 488 0.25 -6.42 28.15
CA GLU A 488 0.11 -7.73 27.50
C GLU A 488 0.86 -7.78 26.16
N VAL A 489 1.04 -6.63 25.54
CA VAL A 489 1.69 -6.49 24.23
C VAL A 489 3.21 -6.41 24.43
N GLN A 490 3.96 -7.16 23.63
CA GLN A 490 5.43 -7.16 23.63
C GLN A 490 5.95 -6.39 22.40
N ALA A 491 6.85 -5.45 22.61
CA ALA A 491 7.43 -4.63 21.55
C ALA A 491 8.10 -5.45 20.44
N GLU A 492 8.78 -6.57 20.80
CA GLU A 492 9.42 -7.47 19.83
C GLU A 492 8.40 -8.09 18.86
N GLY A 493 7.25 -8.57 19.38
CA GLY A 493 6.19 -9.13 18.54
C GLY A 493 5.56 -8.10 17.59
N LEU A 494 5.38 -6.85 18.05
CA LEU A 494 4.93 -5.76 17.20
C LEU A 494 5.96 -5.44 16.10
N LYS A 495 7.26 -5.47 16.43
CA LYS A 495 8.34 -5.21 15.48
C LYS A 495 8.41 -6.29 14.39
N GLU A 496 8.30 -7.56 14.76
CA GLU A 496 8.24 -8.66 13.79
C GLU A 496 7.06 -8.49 12.83
N MET A 497 5.89 -8.16 13.34
CA MET A 497 4.70 -7.89 12.53
C MET A 497 4.90 -6.69 11.57
N VAL A 498 5.47 -5.58 12.05
CA VAL A 498 5.77 -4.40 11.20
C VAL A 498 6.70 -4.77 10.05
N GLN A 499 7.74 -5.54 10.34
CA GLN A 499 8.71 -5.98 9.31
C GLN A 499 8.05 -6.88 8.26
N GLU A 500 7.17 -7.79 8.68
CA GLU A 500 6.43 -8.66 7.78
C GLU A 500 5.48 -7.85 6.88
N VAL A 501 4.65 -6.98 7.45
CA VAL A 501 3.74 -6.11 6.70
C VAL A 501 4.50 -5.18 5.75
N ASN A 502 5.61 -4.57 6.21
CA ASN A 502 6.42 -3.70 5.37
C ASN A 502 7.11 -4.44 4.21
N ALA A 503 7.31 -5.74 4.33
CA ALA A 503 7.92 -6.55 3.27
C ALA A 503 6.92 -7.02 2.21
N THR A 504 5.61 -7.11 2.55
CA THR A 504 4.56 -7.70 1.70
C THR A 504 3.53 -6.70 1.22
N GLU A 505 3.13 -5.72 2.06
CA GLU A 505 1.96 -4.87 1.82
C GLU A 505 2.31 -3.39 1.60
N VAL A 506 3.50 -2.94 2.02
CA VAL A 506 3.87 -1.51 1.94
C VAL A 506 4.87 -1.29 0.83
N SER A 507 4.52 -0.40 -0.12
CA SER A 507 5.45 -0.05 -1.20
C SER A 507 6.72 0.62 -0.64
N PRO A 508 7.89 0.42 -1.26
CA PRO A 508 9.13 1.05 -0.81
C PRO A 508 9.04 2.57 -0.71
N GLU A 509 8.25 3.20 -1.57
CA GLU A 509 8.03 4.65 -1.60
C GLU A 509 7.23 5.16 -0.40
N GLU A 510 6.38 4.31 0.18
CA GLU A 510 5.50 4.67 1.30
C GLU A 510 6.05 4.24 2.65
N LYS A 511 7.05 3.37 2.66
CA LYS A 511 7.64 2.82 3.88
C LYS A 511 8.21 3.91 4.78
N LEU A 512 7.80 3.93 6.05
CA LEU A 512 8.27 4.91 7.03
C LEU A 512 9.40 4.34 7.91
N SER A 513 9.17 3.26 8.65
CA SER A 513 10.19 2.59 9.47
C SER A 513 9.82 1.13 9.74
N ASP A 514 10.83 0.30 10.02
CA ASP A 514 10.68 -1.08 10.52
C ASP A 514 10.67 -1.17 12.05
N ASN A 515 10.75 -0.02 12.73
CA ASN A 515 10.82 0.05 14.18
C ASN A 515 9.46 0.38 14.81
N VAL A 516 9.30 0.01 16.05
CA VAL A 516 8.17 0.34 16.91
C VAL A 516 8.62 1.37 17.94
N TYR A 517 7.77 2.34 18.25
CA TYR A 517 8.03 3.37 19.24
C TYR A 517 7.07 3.21 20.42
N HIS A 518 7.40 3.83 21.53
CA HIS A 518 6.57 3.88 22.72
C HIS A 518 6.43 5.31 23.23
N TYR A 519 5.22 5.67 23.66
CA TYR A 519 4.97 6.92 24.36
C TYR A 519 4.61 6.67 25.82
N ASP A 520 5.46 7.18 26.74
CA ASP A 520 5.23 7.22 28.18
C ASP A 520 4.46 8.49 28.53
N SER A 521 3.16 8.37 28.77
CA SER A 521 2.25 9.50 29.02
C SER A 521 2.51 10.21 30.35
N LYS A 522 3.22 9.59 31.28
CA LYS A 522 3.55 10.15 32.58
C LYS A 522 4.82 10.98 32.54
N GLU A 523 5.80 10.52 31.76
CA GLU A 523 7.09 11.21 31.62
C GLU A 523 7.13 12.08 30.37
N HIS A 524 6.11 12.01 29.48
CA HIS A 524 6.00 12.66 28.17
C HIS A 524 7.21 12.37 27.28
N ILE A 525 7.61 11.08 27.24
CA ILE A 525 8.75 10.61 26.45
C ILE A 525 8.25 9.77 25.30
N PHE A 526 8.59 10.17 24.07
CA PHE A 526 8.46 9.39 22.85
C PHE A 526 9.83 8.88 22.44
N GLU A 527 9.99 7.56 22.35
CA GLU A 527 11.25 6.91 22.07
C GLU A 527 11.04 5.56 21.38
N LEU A 528 12.09 4.98 20.79
CA LEU A 528 12.04 3.59 20.29
C LEU A 528 11.63 2.65 21.44
N ALA A 529 10.77 1.69 21.15
CA ALA A 529 10.26 0.73 22.13
C ALA A 529 11.40 -0.03 22.84
N GLU A 530 12.48 -0.37 22.13
CA GLU A 530 13.70 -0.96 22.70
C GLU A 530 14.38 -0.05 23.74
N LYS A 531 14.37 1.26 23.51
CA LYS A 531 14.93 2.24 24.48
C LYS A 531 14.04 2.35 25.71
N PHE A 532 12.72 2.34 25.50
CA PHE A 532 11.76 2.32 26.60
C PHE A 532 11.95 1.09 27.49
N GLU A 533 12.03 -0.10 26.92
CA GLU A 533 12.26 -1.34 27.66
C GLU A 533 13.59 -1.31 28.45
N ALA A 534 14.68 -0.86 27.79
CA ALA A 534 15.98 -0.69 28.47
C ALA A 534 15.88 0.29 29.64
N ARG A 535 15.20 1.43 29.45
CA ARG A 535 14.97 2.43 30.51
C ARG A 535 14.13 1.88 31.67
N GLN A 536 13.14 1.05 31.40
CA GLN A 536 12.35 0.39 32.45
C GLN A 536 13.20 -0.64 33.23
N GLN A 537 13.98 -1.45 32.55
CA GLN A 537 14.90 -2.41 33.19
C GLN A 537 15.94 -1.70 34.09
N GLU A 538 16.50 -0.59 33.64
CA GLU A 538 17.41 0.23 34.48
C GLU A 538 16.70 0.81 35.70
N LYS A 539 15.45 1.26 35.58
CA LYS A 539 14.65 1.75 36.72
C LYS A 539 14.38 0.63 37.72
N GLU A 540 14.00 -0.56 37.25
CA GLU A 540 13.76 -1.73 38.10
C GLU A 540 15.04 -2.15 38.84
N ALA A 541 16.15 -2.26 38.11
CA ALA A 541 17.45 -2.58 38.71
C ALA A 541 17.87 -1.58 39.76
N ALA A 542 17.68 -0.28 39.55
CA ALA A 542 17.98 0.77 40.52
C ALA A 542 17.06 0.73 41.75
N ILE A 543 15.81 0.27 41.59
CA ILE A 543 14.88 0.07 42.70
C ILE A 543 15.31 -1.14 43.52
N ASP A 544 15.71 -2.24 42.90
CA ASP A 544 16.19 -3.46 43.57
C ASP A 544 17.50 -3.21 44.30
N GLU A 545 18.45 -2.49 43.71
CA GLU A 545 19.70 -2.09 44.40
C GLU A 545 19.42 -1.25 45.63
N LYS A 546 18.48 -0.28 45.54
CA LYS A 546 18.05 0.54 46.71
C LYS A 546 17.31 -0.29 47.76
N ALA A 547 16.58 -1.33 47.34
CA ALA A 547 15.87 -2.24 48.26
C ALA A 547 16.86 -3.16 48.99
N GLU A 548 17.89 -3.66 48.30
CA GLU A 548 18.99 -4.44 48.92
C GLU A 548 19.82 -3.60 49.88
N ASP A 549 20.16 -2.37 49.51
CA ASP A 549 20.92 -1.43 50.38
C ASP A 549 20.11 -1.09 51.66
N ARG A 550 18.79 -0.85 51.52
CA ARG A 550 17.89 -0.67 52.68
C ARG A 550 17.79 -1.94 53.53
N GLY A 551 17.78 -3.12 52.92
CA GLY A 551 17.80 -4.42 53.61
C GLY A 551 19.10 -4.62 54.40
N SER A 552 20.24 -4.24 53.81
CA SER A 552 21.55 -4.31 54.43
C SER A 552 21.66 -3.34 55.63
N VAL A 553 21.22 -2.06 55.48
CA VAL A 553 21.21 -1.06 56.54
C VAL A 553 20.30 -1.47 57.70
N LEU A 554 19.12 -2.06 57.42
CA LEU A 554 18.22 -2.58 58.46
C LEU A 554 18.81 -3.76 59.19
N LYS A 555 19.57 -4.62 58.55
CA LYS A 555 20.27 -5.74 59.16
C LYS A 555 21.40 -5.26 60.07
N ASP A 556 22.22 -4.30 59.63
CA ASP A 556 23.26 -3.68 60.39
C ASP A 556 22.73 -2.93 61.63
N LEU A 557 21.58 -2.24 61.51
CA LEU A 557 20.91 -1.61 62.62
C LEU A 557 20.39 -2.63 63.64
N LYS A 558 19.80 -3.74 63.21
CA LYS A 558 19.36 -4.85 64.08
C LYS A 558 20.54 -5.51 64.80
N ASP A 559 21.66 -5.69 64.12
CA ASP A 559 22.86 -6.30 64.69
C ASP A 559 23.53 -5.34 65.69
N LYS A 560 23.60 -4.04 65.42
CA LYS A 560 24.02 -3.02 66.38
C LYS A 560 23.10 -2.91 67.60
N GLN A 561 21.79 -3.02 67.43
CA GLN A 561 20.84 -3.09 68.53
C GLN A 561 21.04 -4.33 69.41
N LYS A 562 21.28 -5.50 68.83
CA LYS A 562 21.63 -6.73 69.56
C LYS A 562 22.92 -6.59 70.32
N GLU A 563 23.95 -6.01 69.70
CA GLU A 563 25.26 -5.78 70.34
C GLU A 563 25.15 -4.78 71.52
N THR A 564 24.36 -3.73 71.35
CA THR A 564 24.10 -2.73 72.40
C THR A 564 23.31 -3.36 73.53
N ALA A 565 22.30 -4.17 73.25
CA ALA A 565 21.54 -4.92 74.29
C ALA A 565 22.41 -5.96 75.01
N ALA A 566 23.31 -6.65 74.31
CA ALA A 566 24.28 -7.57 74.93
C ALA A 566 25.29 -6.87 75.80
N LYS A 567 25.80 -5.68 75.41
CA LYS A 567 26.66 -4.82 76.21
C LYS A 567 25.95 -4.25 77.47
N ALA A 568 24.67 -3.92 77.36
CA ALA A 568 23.88 -3.49 78.49
C ALA A 568 23.63 -4.61 79.53
N LEU A 569 23.33 -5.86 79.02
CA LEU A 569 23.18 -7.05 79.86
C LEU A 569 24.51 -7.45 80.54
N ALA A 570 25.63 -7.30 79.87
CA ALA A 570 26.94 -7.58 80.41
C ALA A 570 27.31 -6.54 81.48
N LYS A 571 26.95 -5.27 81.27
CA LYS A 571 27.15 -4.19 82.28
C LYS A 571 26.31 -4.38 83.52
N ASP A 572 25.03 -4.78 83.41
CA ASP A 572 24.15 -5.16 84.46
C ASP A 572 24.64 -6.39 85.28
N ALA A 573 25.18 -7.36 84.60
CA ALA A 573 25.77 -8.57 85.17
C ALA A 573 27.05 -8.24 86.00
N VAL A 574 27.89 -7.33 85.50
CA VAL A 574 29.11 -6.86 86.19
C VAL A 574 28.70 -5.97 87.42
N GLU A 575 27.68 -5.17 87.34
CA GLU A 575 27.16 -4.36 88.40
C GLU A 575 26.49 -5.18 89.55
N LYS A 576 25.77 -6.22 89.14
CA LYS A 576 25.23 -7.24 90.09
C LYS A 576 26.31 -8.05 90.77
N ALA A 577 27.38 -8.43 90.08
CA ALA A 577 28.52 -9.15 90.62
C ALA A 577 29.38 -8.27 91.54
N ALA A 578 29.44 -6.96 91.32
CA ALA A 578 30.10 -6.01 92.18
C ALA A 578 29.29 -5.75 93.50
N LYS A 579 27.94 -5.74 93.44
CA LYS A 579 27.05 -5.68 94.59
C LYS A 579 27.00 -6.93 95.46
N SER A 580 27.34 -8.10 94.93
CA SER A 580 27.40 -9.33 95.68
C SER A 580 28.71 -9.55 96.41
N LYS A 581 29.78 -8.81 96.12
CA LYS A 581 31.09 -8.87 96.82
C LYS A 581 31.29 -7.80 97.90
N GLY A 582 30.28 -6.94 98.15
CA GLY A 582 30.35 -5.90 99.12
C GLY A 582 29.56 -6.18 100.40
N GLY A 583 29.12 -7.42 100.66
CA GLY A 583 28.25 -7.80 101.79
C GLY A 583 28.81 -8.89 102.74
N GLU A 584 30.15 -8.84 102.99
CA GLU A 584 30.70 -9.61 104.11
C GLU A 584 31.91 -8.87 104.70
N ALA A 585 31.62 -7.96 105.52
CA ALA A 585 32.53 -7.57 106.60
C ALA A 585 31.81 -6.58 107.54
N LEU A 586 31.14 -7.12 108.52
CA LEU A 586 31.04 -6.85 109.93
C LEU A 586 29.79 -7.44 110.52
#